data_fdf76ef5356f61fadc59b060097cfe06
#
_entry.id   fdf76ef5356f61fadc59b060097cfe06
#
_cell.length_a   1.000
_cell.length_b   1.000
_cell.length_c   1.000
_cell.angle_alpha   90.00
_cell.angle_beta   90.00
_cell.angle_gamma   90.00
#
_symmetry.space_group_name_H-M   'P 1'
#
loop_
_entity.id
_entity.type
_entity.pdbx_description
1 polymer ?
#
loop_
_entity_poly.entity_id
_entity_poly.type
_entity_poly.pdbx_seq_one_letter_code
_entity_poly.pdbx_strand_id
1 'polypeptide(L)'
;MTRTTDEVIDRFNRAFQERDATLLEDIIAPDGVMESVQPAPDGTRYEGYDASFSSWEALIDDTTSHFEVEDVHTGDEWALIRWRYVWGPAPDDSVRGVNVMRVVDGKIVEAVGYSKTAPIVAALES
;
A
#
# COMPACT_ATOMS: atom_id res chain seq x y z
N MET A 1 22.25 -2.51 11.93
CA MET A 1 21.49 -1.38 12.42
C MET A 1 20.07 -1.42 11.90
N THR A 2 19.11 -1.27 12.78
CA THR A 2 17.69 -1.36 12.41
C THR A 2 17.21 -0.08 11.74
N ARG A 3 16.47 -0.20 10.64
CA ARG A 3 15.88 0.96 9.98
C ARG A 3 14.82 1.60 10.87
N THR A 4 14.71 2.93 10.80
CA THR A 4 13.62 3.65 11.45
C THR A 4 12.33 3.47 10.63
N THR A 5 11.19 3.85 11.22
CA THR A 5 9.92 3.84 10.51
C THR A 5 9.99 4.70 9.24
N ASP A 6 10.57 5.90 9.34
CA ASP A 6 10.76 6.78 8.17
C ASP A 6 11.54 6.09 7.06
N GLU A 7 12.62 5.41 7.41
CA GLU A 7 13.47 4.73 6.44
C GLU A 7 12.73 3.57 5.76
N VAL A 8 11.96 2.80 6.54
CA VAL A 8 11.17 1.69 6.00
C VAL A 8 10.12 2.21 5.01
N ILE A 9 9.41 3.27 5.40
CA ILE A 9 8.35 3.83 4.56
C ILE A 9 8.92 4.47 3.29
N ASP A 10 10.04 5.17 3.40
CA ASP A 10 10.71 5.71 2.22
C ASP A 10 11.09 4.59 1.24
N ARG A 11 11.65 3.51 1.75
CA ARG A 11 12.04 2.37 0.93
C ARG A 11 10.83 1.68 0.30
N PHE A 12 9.74 1.55 1.06
CA PHE A 12 8.48 1.01 0.55
C PHE A 12 7.97 1.85 -0.63
N ASN A 13 7.91 3.16 -0.47
CA ASN A 13 7.43 4.06 -1.53
C ASN A 13 8.34 4.01 -2.76
N ARG A 14 9.65 3.96 -2.55
CA ARG A 14 10.61 3.86 -3.65
C ARG A 14 10.42 2.57 -4.45
N ALA A 15 10.08 1.46 -3.80
CA ALA A 15 9.82 0.20 -4.50
C ALA A 15 8.74 0.38 -5.56
N PHE A 16 7.68 1.11 -5.26
CA PHE A 16 6.62 1.40 -6.21
C PHE A 16 7.02 2.44 -7.25
N GLN A 17 7.68 3.50 -6.82
CA GLN A 17 8.07 4.60 -7.73
C GLN A 17 9.14 4.16 -8.72
N GLU A 18 10.10 3.35 -8.29
CA GLU A 18 11.20 2.86 -9.12
C GLU A 18 10.87 1.52 -9.78
N ARG A 19 9.71 0.96 -9.49
CA ARG A 19 9.27 -0.37 -9.94
C ARG A 19 10.32 -1.44 -9.66
N ASP A 20 10.76 -1.47 -8.40
CA ASP A 20 11.80 -2.38 -7.95
C ASP A 20 11.35 -3.12 -6.69
N ALA A 21 10.77 -4.31 -6.87
CA ALA A 21 10.28 -5.11 -5.75
C ALA A 21 11.39 -5.59 -4.83
N THR A 22 12.65 -5.60 -5.29
CA THR A 22 13.76 -6.01 -4.42
C THR A 22 13.93 -5.10 -3.22
N LEU A 23 13.48 -3.84 -3.33
CA LEU A 23 13.52 -2.91 -2.21
C LEU A 23 12.60 -3.32 -1.06
N LEU A 24 11.65 -4.22 -1.30
CA LEU A 24 10.75 -4.73 -0.27
C LEU A 24 11.31 -5.94 0.48
N GLU A 25 12.33 -6.59 -0.06
CA GLU A 25 12.74 -7.92 0.41
C GLU A 25 13.12 -7.96 1.89
N ASP A 26 13.73 -6.90 2.39
CA ASP A 26 14.21 -6.86 3.77
C ASP A 26 13.42 -5.93 4.69
N ILE A 27 12.26 -5.46 4.27
CA ILE A 27 11.42 -4.58 5.10
C ILE A 27 10.06 -5.15 5.44
N ILE A 28 9.79 -6.40 5.08
CA ILE A 28 8.54 -7.08 5.43
C ILE A 28 8.84 -8.10 6.53
N ALA A 29 8.07 -8.06 7.61
CA ALA A 29 8.24 -9.01 8.71
C ALA A 29 7.87 -10.43 8.25
N PRO A 30 8.52 -11.47 8.80
CA PRO A 30 8.19 -12.86 8.43
C PRO A 30 6.72 -13.21 8.65
N ASP A 31 6.10 -12.63 9.67
CA ASP A 31 4.69 -12.84 10.02
C ASP A 31 3.84 -11.62 9.69
N GLY A 32 4.32 -10.76 8.80
CA GLY A 32 3.62 -9.55 8.41
C GLY A 32 2.26 -9.85 7.77
N VAL A 33 1.30 -8.94 7.99
CA VAL A 33 -0.05 -9.08 7.46
C VAL A 33 -0.38 -7.84 6.64
N MET A 34 -0.98 -8.07 5.50
CA MET A 34 -1.44 -7.01 4.62
C MET A 34 -2.91 -7.22 4.29
N GLU A 35 -3.68 -6.12 4.27
CA GLU A 35 -5.05 -6.14 3.73
C GLU A 35 -5.12 -5.17 2.57
N SER A 36 -5.51 -5.68 1.42
CA SER A 36 -5.70 -4.84 0.24
C SER A 36 -7.05 -4.15 0.29
N VAL A 37 -7.21 -3.15 -0.60
CA VAL A 37 -8.44 -2.37 -0.68
C VAL A 37 -9.61 -3.21 -1.17
N GLN A 38 -9.38 -4.11 -2.11
CA GLN A 38 -10.44 -4.84 -2.78
C GLN A 38 -10.41 -6.33 -2.46
N PRO A 39 -11.57 -6.99 -2.51
CA PRO A 39 -12.90 -6.43 -2.76
C PRO A 39 -13.56 -5.88 -1.49
N ALA A 40 -14.54 -5.01 -1.67
CA ALA A 40 -15.37 -4.59 -0.55
C ALA A 40 -16.14 -5.81 0.01
N PRO A 41 -16.48 -5.83 1.31
CA PRO A 41 -16.30 -4.76 2.30
C PRO A 41 -14.94 -4.76 3.00
N ASP A 42 -14.21 -5.87 3.01
CA ASP A 42 -13.05 -5.99 3.91
C ASP A 42 -11.70 -6.10 3.19
N GLY A 43 -11.70 -6.12 1.86
CA GLY A 43 -10.48 -6.35 1.10
C GLY A 43 -10.06 -7.82 1.13
N THR A 44 -8.81 -8.05 0.75
CA THR A 44 -8.20 -9.39 0.80
C THR A 44 -7.08 -9.37 1.81
N ARG A 45 -7.08 -10.36 2.70
CA ARG A 45 -6.04 -10.49 3.72
C ARG A 45 -4.94 -11.42 3.23
N TYR A 46 -3.72 -10.94 3.31
CA TYR A 46 -2.51 -11.72 2.98
C TYR A 46 -1.71 -11.90 4.25
N GLU A 47 -1.48 -13.14 4.65
CA GLU A 47 -0.75 -13.43 5.89
C GLU A 47 0.63 -14.00 5.58
N GLY A 48 1.64 -13.41 6.22
CA GLY A 48 3.02 -13.84 6.10
C GLY A 48 3.79 -13.09 5.02
N TYR A 49 5.10 -13.27 5.05
CA TYR A 49 6.04 -12.60 4.16
C TYR A 49 5.73 -12.86 2.68
N ASP A 50 5.63 -14.14 2.31
CA ASP A 50 5.52 -14.50 0.89
C ASP A 50 4.24 -13.95 0.26
N ALA A 51 3.12 -14.07 0.96
CA ALA A 51 1.85 -13.58 0.46
C ALA A 51 1.85 -12.06 0.32
N SER A 52 2.38 -11.35 1.32
CA SER A 52 2.46 -9.89 1.31
C SER A 52 3.40 -9.41 0.20
N PHE A 53 4.58 -10.01 0.10
CA PHE A 53 5.54 -9.65 -0.94
C PHE A 53 4.95 -9.86 -2.34
N SER A 54 4.35 -11.02 -2.59
CA SER A 54 3.79 -11.34 -3.90
C SER A 54 2.67 -10.38 -4.30
N SER A 55 1.84 -9.97 -3.35
CA SER A 55 0.77 -9.03 -3.60
C SER A 55 1.31 -7.67 -4.04
N TRP A 56 2.31 -7.15 -3.32
CA TRP A 56 2.91 -5.88 -3.69
C TRP A 56 3.73 -5.96 -4.97
N GLU A 57 4.45 -7.08 -5.16
CA GLU A 57 5.23 -7.29 -6.39
C GLU A 57 4.34 -7.23 -7.63
N ALA A 58 3.16 -7.85 -7.57
CA ALA A 58 2.22 -7.83 -8.68
C ALA A 58 1.80 -6.39 -9.05
N LEU A 59 1.59 -5.54 -8.05
CA LEU A 59 1.27 -4.13 -8.29
C LEU A 59 2.46 -3.37 -8.87
N ILE A 60 3.65 -3.64 -8.36
CA ILE A 60 4.88 -2.98 -8.85
C ILE A 60 5.14 -3.34 -10.30
N ASP A 61 4.90 -4.60 -10.67
CA ASP A 61 5.17 -5.10 -12.02
C ASP A 61 4.09 -4.69 -13.03
N ASP A 62 2.93 -4.24 -12.57
CA ASP A 62 1.85 -3.82 -13.47
C ASP A 62 2.15 -2.46 -14.07
N THR A 63 2.57 -2.44 -15.34
CA THR A 63 2.92 -1.21 -16.03
C THR A 63 1.71 -0.43 -16.54
N THR A 64 0.49 -0.96 -16.38
CA THR A 64 -0.74 -0.27 -16.79
C THR A 64 -1.28 0.67 -15.72
N SER A 65 -0.70 0.65 -14.54
CA SER A 65 -1.12 1.46 -13.41
C SER A 65 0.08 1.98 -12.63
N HIS A 66 -0.17 2.99 -11.81
CA HIS A 66 0.88 3.50 -10.93
C HIS A 66 0.26 4.17 -9.70
N PHE A 67 1.07 4.32 -8.66
CA PHE A 67 0.72 5.07 -7.46
C PHE A 67 1.44 6.40 -7.42
N GLU A 68 0.72 7.45 -7.06
CA GLU A 68 1.30 8.76 -6.75
C GLU A 68 1.16 8.98 -5.26
N VAL A 69 2.28 9.21 -4.57
CA VAL A 69 2.27 9.50 -3.14
C VAL A 69 1.90 10.96 -2.95
N GLU A 70 0.83 11.22 -2.20
CA GLU A 70 0.37 12.57 -1.93
C GLU A 70 0.96 13.12 -0.63
N ASP A 71 1.09 12.25 0.38
CA ASP A 71 1.47 12.68 1.72
C ASP A 71 1.91 11.49 2.54
N VAL A 72 2.84 11.72 3.46
CA VAL A 72 3.36 10.68 4.36
C VAL A 72 3.46 11.26 5.76
N HIS A 73 2.90 10.54 6.74
CA HIS A 73 3.01 10.89 8.15
C HIS A 73 3.54 9.68 8.90
N THR A 74 4.57 9.88 9.71
CA THR A 74 5.16 8.79 10.50
C THR A 74 5.21 9.14 11.97
N GLY A 75 5.01 8.11 12.80
CA GLY A 75 5.27 8.16 14.24
C GLY A 75 6.31 7.10 14.59
N ASP A 76 6.32 6.65 15.84
CA ASP A 76 7.32 5.67 16.28
C ASP A 76 7.15 4.34 15.56
N GLU A 77 5.96 3.76 15.59
CA GLU A 77 5.67 2.47 14.95
C GLU A 77 4.60 2.56 13.87
N TRP A 78 3.97 3.72 13.71
CA TRP A 78 2.86 3.89 12.77
C TRP A 78 3.21 4.85 11.66
N ALA A 79 2.65 4.59 10.49
CA ALA A 79 2.77 5.47 9.34
C ALA A 79 1.46 5.51 8.57
N LEU A 80 1.20 6.66 7.97
CA LEU A 80 0.11 6.86 7.02
C LEU A 80 0.73 7.29 5.70
N ILE A 81 0.33 6.61 4.62
CA ILE A 81 0.75 6.98 3.26
C ILE A 81 -0.53 7.30 2.49
N ARG A 82 -0.74 8.56 2.16
CA ARG A 82 -1.88 8.96 1.32
C ARG A 82 -1.43 8.92 -0.12
N TRP A 83 -2.23 8.26 -0.96
CA TRP A 83 -1.85 8.00 -2.34
C TRP A 83 -3.03 8.14 -3.29
N ARG A 84 -2.69 8.29 -4.57
CA ARG A 84 -3.64 8.15 -5.68
C ARG A 84 -3.17 7.00 -6.55
N TYR A 85 -4.06 6.07 -6.81
CA TYR A 85 -3.82 4.95 -7.72
C TYR A 85 -4.47 5.27 -9.06
N VAL A 86 -3.67 5.23 -10.13
CA VAL A 86 -4.08 5.67 -11.46
C VAL A 86 -3.97 4.49 -12.42
N TRP A 87 -5.04 4.21 -13.15
CA TRP A 87 -5.07 3.09 -14.11
C TRP A 87 -5.43 3.51 -15.54
N GLY A 88 -5.60 4.78 -15.82
CA GLY A 88 -5.94 5.28 -17.14
C GLY A 88 -5.78 6.80 -17.25
N PRO A 89 -5.99 7.35 -18.46
CA PRO A 89 -5.74 8.76 -18.71
C PRO A 89 -6.87 9.71 -18.29
N ALA A 90 -8.07 9.20 -18.08
CA ALA A 90 -9.20 10.05 -17.70
C ALA A 90 -9.14 10.43 -16.23
N PRO A 91 -9.67 11.60 -15.83
CA PRO A 91 -9.67 11.98 -14.41
C PRO A 91 -10.34 10.95 -13.50
N ASP A 92 -11.36 10.26 -14.02
CA ASP A 92 -12.08 9.24 -13.25
C ASP A 92 -11.38 7.88 -13.24
N ASP A 93 -10.24 7.76 -13.93
CA ASP A 93 -9.45 6.54 -13.96
C ASP A 93 -8.44 6.50 -12.82
N SER A 94 -8.85 6.98 -11.66
CA SER A 94 -8.00 6.97 -10.47
C SER A 94 -8.86 6.92 -9.21
N VAL A 95 -8.22 6.55 -8.11
CA VAL A 95 -8.85 6.56 -6.79
C VAL A 95 -7.81 6.99 -5.76
N ARG A 96 -8.25 7.77 -4.79
CA ARG A 96 -7.40 8.17 -3.68
C ARG A 96 -7.59 7.22 -2.51
N GLY A 97 -6.52 6.98 -1.79
CA GLY A 97 -6.58 6.11 -0.65
C GLY A 97 -5.48 6.39 0.35
N VAL A 98 -5.43 5.55 1.36
CA VAL A 98 -4.44 5.63 2.42
C VAL A 98 -4.05 4.23 2.85
N ASN A 99 -2.77 4.03 3.10
CA ASN A 99 -2.28 2.85 3.81
C ASN A 99 -1.99 3.24 5.25
N VAL A 100 -2.50 2.45 6.18
CA VAL A 100 -2.14 2.53 7.59
C VAL A 100 -1.17 1.39 7.85
N MET A 101 0.04 1.72 8.26
CA MET A 101 1.10 0.73 8.38
C MET A 101 1.71 0.75 9.76
N ARG A 102 2.08 -0.43 10.25
CA ARG A 102 2.81 -0.55 11.50
C ARG A 102 4.18 -1.14 11.21
N VAL A 103 5.21 -0.50 11.76
CA VAL A 103 6.61 -0.89 11.57
C VAL A 103 7.22 -1.17 12.93
N VAL A 104 7.77 -2.37 13.08
CA VAL A 104 8.43 -2.77 14.32
C VAL A 104 9.79 -3.35 13.95
N ASP A 105 10.84 -2.90 14.61
CA ASP A 105 12.21 -3.38 14.40
C ASP A 105 12.63 -3.31 12.93
N GLY A 106 12.26 -2.22 12.27
CA GLY A 106 12.65 -1.98 10.88
C GLY A 106 11.92 -2.82 9.85
N LYS A 107 10.80 -3.42 10.22
CA LYS A 107 10.00 -4.26 9.31
C LYS A 107 8.53 -3.96 9.43
N ILE A 108 7.83 -4.03 8.31
CA ILE A 108 6.39 -3.86 8.25
C ILE A 108 5.72 -5.11 8.82
N VAL A 109 4.99 -4.94 9.91
CA VAL A 109 4.24 -6.04 10.54
C VAL A 109 2.77 -6.03 10.17
N GLU A 110 2.25 -4.86 9.76
CA GLU A 110 0.85 -4.73 9.35
C GLU A 110 0.74 -3.61 8.34
N ALA A 111 -0.07 -3.82 7.31
CA ALA A 111 -0.38 -2.80 6.33
C ALA A 111 -1.84 -2.98 5.88
N VAL A 112 -2.65 -1.94 6.07
CA VAL A 112 -4.06 -1.97 5.72
C VAL A 112 -4.37 -0.83 4.78
N GLY A 113 -4.94 -1.13 3.62
CA GLY A 113 -5.30 -0.14 2.61
C GLY A 113 -6.78 0.19 2.64
N TYR A 114 -7.07 1.48 2.57
CA TYR A 114 -8.43 2.01 2.42
C TYR A 114 -8.47 2.95 1.24
N SER A 115 -9.60 3.00 0.56
CA SER A 115 -9.71 3.93 -0.57
C SER A 115 -11.10 4.54 -0.63
N LYS A 116 -11.17 5.69 -1.30
CA LYS A 116 -12.44 6.29 -1.69
C LYS A 116 -12.89 5.57 -2.95
N THR A 117 -13.78 4.61 -2.80
CA THR A 117 -14.33 3.94 -3.97
C THR A 117 -15.17 4.92 -4.77
N ALA A 118 -15.27 4.67 -6.07
CA ALA A 118 -16.24 5.40 -6.88
C ALA A 118 -17.60 5.25 -6.19
N PRO A 119 -18.31 6.35 -5.94
CA PRO A 119 -19.56 6.24 -5.21
C PRO A 119 -20.54 5.37 -6.00
N ILE A 120 -21.14 4.42 -5.31
CA ILE A 120 -22.28 3.69 -5.86
C ILE A 120 -23.48 4.61 -5.62
N VAL A 121 -23.40 5.78 -6.22
CA VAL A 121 -24.36 6.85 -5.99
C VAL A 121 -25.77 6.40 -6.32
N ALA A 122 -25.90 5.66 -7.42
CA ALA A 122 -27.21 5.15 -7.83
C ALA A 122 -27.84 4.26 -6.74
N ALA A 123 -27.03 3.44 -6.07
CA ALA A 123 -27.51 2.59 -4.98
C ALA A 123 -27.87 3.40 -3.75
N LEU A 124 -27.14 4.48 -3.49
CA LEU A 124 -27.41 5.35 -2.35
C LEU A 124 -28.61 6.25 -2.59
N GLU A 125 -28.89 6.59 -3.83
CA GLU A 125 -29.98 7.47 -4.20
C GLU A 125 -31.30 6.75 -4.46
N SER A 126 -31.25 5.46 -4.61
CA SER A 126 -32.44 4.67 -4.95
C SER A 126 -33.36 4.39 -3.75
#